data_3e36d560eedcb1df994629c765ec8c56
#
_entry.id   3e36d560eedcb1df994629c765ec8c56
#
_cell.length_a   1.000
_cell.length_b   1.000
_cell.length_c   1.000
_cell.angle_alpha   90.00
_cell.angle_beta   90.00
_cell.angle_gamma   90.00
#
_symmetry.space_group_name_H-M   'P 1'
#
loop_
_entity.id
_entity.type
_entity.pdbx_description
1 polymer ?
#
loop_
_entity_poly.entity_id
_entity_poly.type
_entity_poly.pdbx_seq_one_letter_code
_entity_poly.pdbx_strand_id
1 'polypeptide(L)'
;MAGEMLWSTQSGFLTNGKLNKMLRTAAQPRVRFRQFVSLKEAFGKNVGETVNWDKVANVSDYGGQIIETNTMHETKRVVSQGTLTTTEYGNSIPFTHKIETLSEFDIKDIIESGLADDMAKVMDGTIEREFNATPLRYVGTSATGYALTTNGTATATNTSILNSYHVRKMALELTKRNVPMPFS
;
A
#
# COMPACT_ATOMS: atom_id res chain seq x y z
N MET A 1 -13.32 -21.85 17.73
CA MET A 1 -11.96 -22.04 18.28
C MET A 1 -11.07 -22.33 17.08
N ALA A 2 -10.49 -21.32 16.53
CA ALA A 2 -9.63 -21.43 15.35
C ALA A 2 -8.18 -21.29 15.81
N GLY A 3 -7.34 -22.25 15.49
CA GLY A 3 -5.94 -21.99 15.31
C GLY A 3 -4.97 -22.24 16.45
N GLU A 4 -5.32 -22.97 17.49
CA GLU A 4 -4.28 -23.42 18.43
C GLU A 4 -3.38 -24.48 17.79
N MET A 5 -2.05 -24.28 17.83
CA MET A 5 -1.09 -25.31 17.50
C MET A 5 -1.08 -26.38 18.58
N LEU A 6 -1.76 -27.48 18.34
CA LEU A 6 -1.86 -28.60 19.27
C LEU A 6 -0.89 -29.71 18.87
N TRP A 7 -0.28 -30.37 19.87
CA TRP A 7 0.57 -31.54 19.62
C TRP A 7 -0.14 -32.64 18.83
N SER A 8 -1.42 -32.88 19.12
CA SER A 8 -2.21 -33.91 18.44
C SER A 8 -2.38 -33.69 16.93
N THR A 9 -2.31 -32.43 16.48
CA THR A 9 -2.43 -32.07 15.04
C THR A 9 -1.09 -31.91 14.35
N GLN A 10 0.00 -31.69 15.10
CA GLN A 10 1.32 -31.40 14.53
C GLN A 10 2.40 -32.46 14.82
N SER A 11 2.11 -33.47 15.62
CA SER A 11 3.08 -34.46 16.08
C SER A 11 3.82 -35.19 14.95
N GLY A 12 3.13 -35.51 13.85
CA GLY A 12 3.73 -36.19 12.71
C GLY A 12 4.67 -35.31 11.86
N PHE A 13 4.60 -34.00 12.03
CA PHE A 13 5.36 -33.02 11.25
C PHE A 13 6.53 -32.42 12.00
N LEU A 14 6.41 -32.31 13.33
CA LEU A 14 7.40 -31.68 14.20
C LEU A 14 8.37 -32.68 14.86
N THR A 15 8.14 -33.98 14.69
CA THR A 15 8.99 -35.07 15.19
C THR A 15 9.61 -35.88 14.06
N ASN A 16 10.09 -35.28 13.03
CA ASN A 16 10.68 -36.01 11.95
C ASN A 16 12.11 -36.47 12.31
N GLY A 17 12.20 -37.75 12.70
CA GLY A 17 13.45 -38.32 13.20
C GLY A 17 14.58 -38.23 12.18
N LYS A 18 15.74 -37.93 12.68
CA LYS A 18 17.13 -38.13 12.17
C LYS A 18 17.52 -37.68 10.77
N LEU A 19 16.63 -37.47 9.79
CA LEU A 19 17.00 -37.24 8.41
C LEU A 19 16.92 -35.76 7.96
N ASN A 20 16.23 -34.90 8.66
CA ASN A 20 16.17 -33.48 8.25
C ASN A 20 15.92 -32.59 9.47
N LYS A 21 16.98 -32.06 10.06
CA LYS A 21 16.90 -31.09 11.16
C LYS A 21 16.56 -29.66 10.66
N MET A 22 16.37 -29.47 9.38
CA MET A 22 16.15 -28.17 8.79
C MET A 22 14.67 -28.00 8.44
N LEU A 23 14.00 -27.12 9.15
CA LEU A 23 12.65 -26.71 8.81
C LEU A 23 12.68 -25.90 7.49
N ARG A 24 11.93 -26.33 6.50
CA ARG A 24 11.79 -25.60 5.24
C ARG A 24 10.56 -24.72 5.31
N THR A 25 10.77 -23.42 5.33
CA THR A 25 9.70 -22.44 5.24
C THR A 25 9.26 -22.31 3.79
N ALA A 26 7.96 -22.26 3.55
CA ALA A 26 7.40 -21.98 2.22
C ALA A 26 7.85 -20.59 1.75
N ALA A 27 8.18 -20.47 0.45
CA ALA A 27 8.53 -19.17 -0.11
C ALA A 27 7.34 -18.21 -0.03
N GLN A 28 7.53 -17.09 0.64
CA GLN A 28 6.53 -16.04 0.74
C GLN A 28 6.70 -15.04 -0.41
N PRO A 29 5.60 -14.51 -0.97
CA PRO A 29 5.69 -13.46 -1.98
C PRO A 29 6.37 -12.23 -1.36
N ARG A 30 7.33 -11.65 -2.10
CA ARG A 30 8.02 -10.44 -1.64
C ARG A 30 7.06 -9.26 -1.58
N VAL A 31 7.14 -8.50 -0.51
CA VAL A 31 6.50 -7.19 -0.37
C VAL A 31 6.96 -6.27 -1.50
N ARG A 32 6.04 -5.71 -2.29
CA ARG A 32 6.34 -4.90 -3.47
C ARG A 32 5.81 -3.47 -3.39
N PHE A 33 4.66 -3.27 -2.78
CA PHE A 33 3.96 -1.98 -2.80
C PHE A 33 4.51 -1.00 -1.78
N ARG A 34 5.12 -1.47 -0.69
CA ARG A 34 5.69 -0.62 0.37
C ARG A 34 6.75 0.35 -0.15
N GLN A 35 7.52 -0.01 -1.18
CA GLN A 35 8.55 0.84 -1.77
C GLN A 35 7.98 2.11 -2.45
N PHE A 36 6.69 2.12 -2.80
CA PHE A 36 6.03 3.25 -3.46
C PHE A 36 5.31 4.19 -2.47
N VAL A 37 5.38 3.91 -1.18
CA VAL A 37 4.69 4.65 -0.12
C VAL A 37 5.70 5.36 0.76
N SER A 38 5.47 6.64 1.02
CA SER A 38 6.21 7.41 2.00
C SER A 38 5.70 7.09 3.41
N LEU A 39 6.54 6.48 4.21
CA LEU A 39 6.24 6.24 5.63
C LEU A 39 6.42 7.54 6.40
N LYS A 40 5.38 7.94 7.14
CA LYS A 40 5.46 9.06 8.09
C LYS A 40 5.06 8.55 9.45
N GLU A 41 5.92 8.78 10.44
CA GLU A 41 5.57 8.60 11.84
C GLU A 41 4.69 9.78 12.25
N ALA A 42 3.38 9.56 12.27
CA ALA A 42 2.42 10.62 12.52
C ALA A 42 1.96 10.67 13.98
N PHE A 43 2.29 9.67 14.79
CA PHE A 43 1.68 9.48 16.09
C PHE A 43 2.71 9.48 17.21
N GLY A 44 2.60 10.51 18.05
CA GLY A 44 3.17 10.48 19.38
C GLY A 44 2.16 10.01 20.40
N LYS A 45 2.60 9.67 21.59
CA LYS A 45 1.75 9.35 22.74
C LYS A 45 0.80 10.54 23.01
N ASN A 46 -0.51 10.28 23.10
CA ASN A 46 -1.57 11.26 23.37
C ASN A 46 -1.94 12.23 22.22
N VAL A 47 -1.66 11.90 20.97
CA VAL A 47 -2.00 12.78 19.82
C VAL A 47 -3.39 12.50 19.22
N GLY A 48 -4.06 11.44 19.66
CA GLY A 48 -5.37 11.04 19.14
C GLY A 48 -5.29 10.06 17.97
N GLU A 49 -6.45 9.64 17.49
CA GLU A 49 -6.61 8.60 16.47
C GLU A 49 -6.57 9.16 15.04
N THR A 50 -6.80 10.46 14.88
CA THR A 50 -6.93 11.10 13.57
C THR A 50 -5.80 12.09 13.29
N VAL A 51 -5.27 12.03 12.07
CA VAL A 51 -4.31 13.00 11.55
C VAL A 51 -4.94 13.81 10.44
N ASN A 52 -4.83 15.12 10.54
CA ASN A 52 -5.31 16.03 9.53
C ASN A 52 -4.16 16.49 8.63
N TRP A 53 -4.40 16.49 7.33
CA TRP A 53 -3.45 16.93 6.31
C TRP A 53 -4.05 18.09 5.55
N ASP A 54 -3.37 19.23 5.59
CA ASP A 54 -3.79 20.39 4.84
C ASP A 54 -3.19 20.34 3.43
N LYS A 55 -4.07 20.42 2.44
CA LYS A 55 -3.70 20.52 1.03
C LYS A 55 -4.01 21.91 0.52
N VAL A 56 -2.97 22.59 0.08
CA VAL A 56 -3.10 23.91 -0.54
C VAL A 56 -3.17 23.74 -2.05
N ALA A 57 -4.26 24.12 -2.66
CA ALA A 57 -4.41 24.07 -4.10
C ALA A 57 -3.54 25.12 -4.80
N ASN A 58 -3.10 24.80 -6.02
CA ASN A 58 -2.43 25.79 -6.86
C ASN A 58 -3.39 26.92 -7.25
N VAL A 59 -2.84 28.11 -7.42
CA VAL A 59 -3.58 29.25 -7.97
C VAL A 59 -3.79 29.01 -9.47
N SER A 60 -4.98 29.34 -9.96
CA SER A 60 -5.27 29.27 -11.40
C SER A 60 -4.38 30.27 -12.18
N ASP A 61 -4.00 29.88 -13.41
CA ASP A 61 -3.15 30.67 -14.31
C ASP A 61 -3.91 31.86 -14.91
N TYR A 62 -4.35 32.79 -14.06
CA TYR A 62 -4.99 34.03 -14.47
C TYR A 62 -4.01 35.22 -14.49
N GLY A 63 -2.75 34.99 -14.14
CA GLY A 63 -1.71 36.00 -14.26
C GLY A 63 -1.43 36.33 -15.72
N GLY A 64 -1.52 37.60 -16.09
CA GLY A 64 -1.30 38.04 -17.47
C GLY A 64 -0.95 39.51 -17.57
N GLN A 65 -0.81 39.98 -18.78
CA GLN A 65 -0.55 41.38 -19.06
C GLN A 65 -1.73 42.27 -18.60
N ILE A 66 -1.43 43.24 -17.76
CA ILE A 66 -2.42 44.18 -17.27
C ILE A 66 -2.52 45.36 -18.26
N ILE A 67 -3.74 45.69 -18.69
CA ILE A 67 -4.05 46.89 -19.45
C ILE A 67 -4.43 47.97 -18.43
N GLU A 68 -3.93 49.18 -18.60
CA GLU A 68 -4.06 50.29 -17.66
C GLU A 68 -5.51 50.61 -17.23
N THR A 69 -6.47 50.26 -18.09
CA THR A 69 -7.91 50.47 -17.83
C THR A 69 -8.64 49.30 -17.20
N ASN A 70 -7.96 48.16 -16.99
CA ASN A 70 -8.60 46.95 -16.45
C ASN A 70 -8.22 46.76 -15.00
N THR A 71 -9.21 46.32 -14.21
CA THR A 71 -9.00 45.90 -12.83
C THR A 71 -8.17 44.64 -12.79
N MET A 72 -7.20 44.59 -11.89
CA MET A 72 -6.37 43.37 -11.66
C MET A 72 -7.26 42.19 -11.29
N HIS A 73 -7.00 41.03 -11.91
CA HIS A 73 -7.74 39.80 -11.61
C HIS A 73 -7.30 39.27 -10.23
N GLU A 74 -8.28 39.06 -9.37
CA GLU A 74 -8.06 38.52 -8.03
C GLU A 74 -8.35 36.99 -8.03
N THR A 75 -7.38 36.20 -7.62
CA THR A 75 -7.51 34.74 -7.49
C THR A 75 -7.52 34.33 -6.03
N LYS A 76 -8.49 33.49 -5.65
CA LYS A 76 -8.60 32.95 -4.31
C LYS A 76 -7.83 31.63 -4.23
N ARG A 77 -6.96 31.53 -3.24
CA ARG A 77 -6.29 30.27 -2.92
C ARG A 77 -7.22 29.39 -2.08
N VAL A 78 -7.40 28.14 -2.51
CA VAL A 78 -8.25 27.17 -1.82
C VAL A 78 -7.39 26.25 -0.98
N VAL A 79 -7.74 26.11 0.29
CA VAL A 79 -7.14 25.13 1.20
C VAL A 79 -8.20 24.07 1.50
N SER A 80 -7.83 22.82 1.34
CA SER A 80 -8.67 21.67 1.70
C SER A 80 -7.95 20.81 2.73
N GLN A 81 -8.71 20.21 3.65
CA GLN A 81 -8.18 19.33 4.68
C GLN A 81 -8.62 17.90 4.40
N GLY A 82 -7.69 16.97 4.45
CA GLY A 82 -7.95 15.54 4.44
C GLY A 82 -7.71 14.96 5.83
N THR A 83 -8.56 14.04 6.26
CA THR A 83 -8.46 13.34 7.54
C THR A 83 -8.06 11.90 7.31
N LEU A 84 -7.06 11.42 8.04
CA LEU A 84 -6.63 10.03 8.08
C LEU A 84 -6.90 9.48 9.47
N THR A 85 -7.62 8.36 9.55
CA THR A 85 -7.85 7.63 10.81
C THR A 85 -6.93 6.42 10.86
N THR A 86 -6.27 6.21 11.99
CA THR A 86 -5.43 5.02 12.20
C THR A 86 -6.27 3.78 12.43
N THR A 87 -5.80 2.67 11.90
CA THR A 87 -6.40 1.35 12.12
C THR A 87 -5.37 0.42 12.72
N GLU A 88 -5.76 -0.33 13.72
CA GLU A 88 -4.90 -1.31 14.37
C GLU A 88 -4.98 -2.66 13.64
N TYR A 89 -3.83 -3.27 13.40
CA TYR A 89 -3.71 -4.62 12.84
C TYR A 89 -2.96 -5.50 13.81
N GLY A 90 -3.44 -6.70 14.03
CA GLY A 90 -2.79 -7.67 14.91
C GLY A 90 -3.12 -9.10 14.50
N ASN A 91 -2.20 -10.01 14.76
CA ASN A 91 -2.40 -11.44 14.64
C ASN A 91 -1.66 -12.14 15.78
N SER A 92 -2.17 -13.32 16.22
CA SER A 92 -1.56 -14.13 17.25
C SER A 92 -1.70 -15.61 16.93
N ILE A 93 -0.66 -16.38 17.21
CA ILE A 93 -0.67 -17.83 17.07
C ILE A 93 -0.48 -18.42 18.47
N PRO A 94 -1.57 -18.88 19.15
CA PRO A 94 -1.45 -19.53 20.44
C PRO A 94 -0.83 -20.92 20.30
N PHE A 95 0.00 -21.31 21.25
CA PHE A 95 0.59 -22.65 21.34
C PHE A 95 0.53 -23.18 22.77
N THR A 96 0.55 -24.49 22.90
CA THR A 96 0.48 -25.14 24.22
C THR A 96 1.88 -25.49 24.72
N HIS A 97 2.06 -25.50 26.04
CA HIS A 97 3.32 -25.91 26.67
C HIS A 97 3.74 -27.34 26.27
N LYS A 98 2.75 -28.21 25.96
CA LYS A 98 3.01 -29.57 25.51
C LYS A 98 3.77 -29.60 24.18
N ILE A 99 3.39 -28.74 23.19
CA ILE A 99 4.08 -28.69 21.91
C ILE A 99 5.48 -28.10 22.06
N GLU A 100 5.66 -27.09 22.92
CA GLU A 100 6.96 -26.49 23.25
C GLU A 100 7.93 -27.53 23.82
N THR A 101 7.45 -28.39 24.70
CA THR A 101 8.29 -29.41 25.36
C THR A 101 8.61 -30.62 24.49
N LEU A 102 7.68 -31.04 23.62
CA LEU A 102 7.81 -32.27 22.83
C LEU A 102 8.37 -32.04 21.43
N SER A 103 8.46 -30.80 20.96
CA SER A 103 9.00 -30.46 19.65
C SER A 103 10.54 -30.55 19.65
N GLU A 104 11.11 -31.09 18.59
CA GLU A 104 12.56 -31.02 18.31
C GLU A 104 13.00 -29.65 17.77
N PHE A 105 12.06 -28.81 17.35
CA PHE A 105 12.29 -27.48 16.81
C PHE A 105 11.87 -26.41 17.84
N ASP A 106 12.50 -25.25 17.77
CA ASP A 106 12.06 -24.09 18.54
C ASP A 106 10.74 -23.55 17.98
N ILE A 107 9.66 -23.74 18.73
CA ILE A 107 8.32 -23.32 18.33
C ILE A 107 8.19 -21.81 18.31
N LYS A 108 8.91 -21.10 19.20
CA LYS A 108 8.88 -19.64 19.26
C LYS A 108 9.47 -19.02 18.00
N ASP A 109 10.61 -19.53 17.56
CA ASP A 109 11.26 -19.05 16.33
C ASP A 109 10.36 -19.27 15.10
N ILE A 110 9.67 -20.43 15.03
CA ILE A 110 8.75 -20.73 13.94
C ILE A 110 7.57 -19.76 13.91
N ILE A 111 6.99 -19.50 15.07
CA ILE A 111 5.83 -18.60 15.23
C ILE A 111 6.24 -17.16 14.94
N GLU A 112 7.37 -16.71 15.47
CA GLU A 112 7.88 -15.35 15.24
C GLU A 112 8.15 -15.09 13.77
N SER A 113 8.82 -16.01 13.09
CA SER A 113 9.03 -15.92 11.64
C SER A 113 7.72 -15.89 10.86
N GLY A 114 6.75 -16.75 11.20
CA GLY A 114 5.45 -16.78 10.57
C GLY A 114 4.63 -15.51 10.78
N LEU A 115 4.67 -14.92 11.98
CA LEU A 115 3.98 -13.66 12.29
C LEU A 115 4.63 -12.47 11.58
N ALA A 116 5.96 -12.46 11.46
CA ALA A 116 6.68 -11.40 10.74
C ALA A 116 6.34 -11.41 9.24
N ASP A 117 6.28 -12.59 8.63
CA ASP A 117 5.89 -12.77 7.23
C ASP A 117 4.42 -12.36 7.00
N ASP A 118 3.52 -12.74 7.91
CA ASP A 118 2.11 -12.37 7.84
C ASP A 118 1.92 -10.85 7.95
N MET A 119 2.59 -10.21 8.90
CA MET A 119 2.54 -8.76 9.07
C MET A 119 3.02 -8.02 7.80
N ALA A 120 4.12 -8.47 7.22
CA ALA A 120 4.64 -7.90 5.98
C ALA A 120 3.62 -8.02 4.84
N LYS A 121 2.98 -9.18 4.70
CA LYS A 121 1.96 -9.46 3.69
C LYS A 121 0.68 -8.62 3.90
N VAL A 122 0.22 -8.49 5.14
CA VAL A 122 -0.97 -7.69 5.47
C VAL A 122 -0.73 -6.21 5.17
N MET A 123 0.45 -5.68 5.53
CA MET A 123 0.82 -4.30 5.21
C MET A 123 0.85 -4.06 3.70
N ASP A 124 1.48 -4.95 2.94
CA ASP A 124 1.58 -4.81 1.49
C ASP A 124 0.20 -4.92 0.81
N GLY A 125 -0.63 -5.86 1.23
CA GLY A 125 -2.00 -6.02 0.72
C GLY A 125 -2.93 -4.84 1.06
N THR A 126 -2.70 -4.18 2.19
CA THR A 126 -3.43 -2.96 2.53
C THR A 126 -3.05 -1.82 1.58
N ILE A 127 -1.75 -1.64 1.31
CA ILE A 127 -1.27 -0.64 0.36
C ILE A 127 -1.81 -0.93 -1.05
N GLU A 128 -1.78 -2.19 -1.50
CA GLU A 128 -2.34 -2.59 -2.79
C GLU A 128 -3.82 -2.22 -2.90
N ARG A 129 -4.61 -2.47 -1.86
CA ARG A 129 -6.03 -2.12 -1.82
C ARG A 129 -6.26 -0.61 -1.97
N GLU A 130 -5.44 0.22 -1.31
CA GLU A 130 -5.53 1.67 -1.44
C GLU A 130 -5.13 2.14 -2.85
N PHE A 131 -4.13 1.54 -3.48
CA PHE A 131 -3.82 1.81 -4.89
C PHE A 131 -4.97 1.43 -5.81
N ASN A 132 -5.65 0.32 -5.54
CA ASN A 132 -6.82 -0.10 -6.31
C ASN A 132 -8.06 0.78 -6.06
N ALA A 133 -8.14 1.45 -4.92
CA ALA A 133 -9.21 2.38 -4.59
C ALA A 133 -9.01 3.80 -5.14
N THR A 134 -7.84 4.11 -5.72
CA THR A 134 -7.55 5.44 -6.26
C THR A 134 -8.56 5.87 -7.32
N PRO A 135 -9.04 7.12 -7.30
CA PRO A 135 -9.94 7.64 -8.33
C PRO A 135 -9.27 7.81 -9.70
N LEU A 136 -7.94 7.93 -9.73
CA LEU A 136 -7.20 8.07 -10.99
C LEU A 136 -6.95 6.71 -11.63
N ARG A 137 -7.57 6.46 -12.79
CA ARG A 137 -7.40 5.22 -13.53
C ARG A 137 -6.99 5.49 -14.96
N TYR A 138 -5.96 4.79 -15.39
CA TYR A 138 -5.45 4.80 -16.76
C TYR A 138 -5.72 3.43 -17.40
N VAL A 139 -6.40 3.43 -18.54
CA VAL A 139 -6.74 2.21 -19.28
C VAL A 139 -6.23 2.34 -20.71
N GLY A 140 -5.38 1.41 -21.15
CA GLY A 140 -4.92 1.32 -22.55
C GLY A 140 -6.02 0.76 -23.44
N THR A 141 -6.44 1.48 -24.47
CA THR A 141 -7.50 1.07 -25.39
C THR A 141 -6.96 0.61 -26.74
N SER A 142 -5.76 1.03 -27.12
CA SER A 142 -5.05 0.61 -28.33
C SER A 142 -3.55 0.82 -28.16
N ALA A 143 -2.75 0.50 -29.14
CA ALA A 143 -1.29 0.71 -29.08
C ALA A 143 -0.87 2.17 -28.75
N THR A 144 -1.69 3.15 -29.13
CA THR A 144 -1.47 4.59 -28.92
C THR A 144 -2.68 5.29 -28.29
N GLY A 145 -3.75 4.56 -27.97
CA GLY A 145 -4.97 5.06 -27.36
C GLY A 145 -5.05 4.75 -25.87
N TYR A 146 -5.61 5.67 -25.11
CA TYR A 146 -5.86 5.46 -23.68
C TYR A 146 -7.11 6.22 -23.22
N ALA A 147 -7.73 5.74 -22.16
CA ALA A 147 -8.78 6.44 -21.43
C ALA A 147 -8.26 6.74 -20.02
N LEU A 148 -8.43 7.98 -19.58
CA LEU A 148 -8.08 8.44 -18.26
C LEU A 148 -9.34 8.89 -17.53
N THR A 149 -9.58 8.32 -16.36
CA THR A 149 -10.70 8.72 -15.50
C THR A 149 -10.22 9.19 -14.14
N THR A 150 -10.98 10.08 -13.52
CA THR A 150 -10.64 10.72 -12.24
C THR A 150 -11.69 10.50 -11.17
N ASN A 151 -12.72 9.72 -11.47
CA ASN A 151 -13.85 9.44 -10.59
C ASN A 151 -13.83 8.00 -10.02
N GLY A 152 -12.78 7.23 -10.26
CA GLY A 152 -12.65 5.85 -9.81
C GLY A 152 -13.33 4.81 -10.68
N THR A 153 -14.14 5.21 -11.65
CA THR A 153 -14.86 4.30 -12.57
C THR A 153 -14.10 4.18 -13.88
N ALA A 154 -13.69 2.98 -14.24
CA ALA A 154 -13.09 2.76 -15.56
C ALA A 154 -14.17 2.91 -16.65
N THR A 155 -13.98 3.85 -17.58
CA THR A 155 -14.91 4.11 -18.69
C THR A 155 -14.58 3.29 -19.94
N ALA A 156 -13.46 2.59 -19.94
CA ALA A 156 -13.02 1.75 -21.04
C ALA A 156 -12.50 0.39 -20.54
N THR A 157 -12.62 -0.62 -21.40
CA THR A 157 -12.01 -1.93 -21.15
C THR A 157 -10.56 -1.90 -21.64
N ASN A 158 -9.66 -2.52 -20.89
CA ASN A 158 -8.28 -2.68 -21.32
C ASN A 158 -8.22 -3.68 -22.49
N THR A 159 -7.92 -3.19 -23.67
CA THR A 159 -7.79 -3.99 -24.90
C THR A 159 -6.38 -3.95 -25.48
N SER A 160 -5.45 -3.28 -24.81
CA SER A 160 -4.07 -3.10 -25.29
C SER A 160 -3.06 -3.64 -24.30
N ILE A 161 -1.93 -4.10 -24.86
CA ILE A 161 -0.75 -4.45 -24.07
C ILE A 161 -0.03 -3.18 -23.66
N LEU A 162 0.44 -3.11 -22.41
CA LEU A 162 1.24 -2.02 -21.90
C LEU A 162 2.54 -1.91 -22.70
N ASN A 163 2.78 -0.74 -23.31
CA ASN A 163 3.96 -0.43 -24.09
C ASN A 163 4.63 0.88 -23.61
N SER A 164 5.77 1.25 -24.21
CA SER A 164 6.51 2.46 -23.84
C SER A 164 5.71 3.76 -24.06
N TYR A 165 4.78 3.79 -25.01
CA TYR A 165 3.87 4.91 -25.22
C TYR A 165 2.98 5.13 -23.99
N HIS A 166 2.37 4.07 -23.47
CA HIS A 166 1.50 4.16 -22.29
C HIS A 166 2.26 4.62 -21.06
N VAL A 167 3.48 4.10 -20.83
CA VAL A 167 4.32 4.53 -19.69
C VAL A 167 4.65 6.03 -19.77
N ARG A 168 5.05 6.52 -20.96
CA ARG A 168 5.31 7.95 -21.17
C ARG A 168 4.06 8.82 -20.97
N LYS A 169 2.90 8.35 -21.41
CA LYS A 169 1.63 9.07 -21.23
C LYS A 169 1.20 9.11 -19.78
N MET A 170 1.34 8.01 -19.02
CA MET A 170 1.11 8.00 -17.58
C MET A 170 2.02 9.00 -16.85
N ALA A 171 3.31 9.00 -17.15
CA ALA A 171 4.26 9.97 -16.60
C ALA A 171 3.86 11.41 -16.91
N LEU A 172 3.50 11.70 -18.16
CA LEU A 172 3.04 13.03 -18.60
C LEU A 172 1.77 13.47 -17.85
N GLU A 173 0.79 12.58 -17.68
CA GLU A 173 -0.44 12.90 -16.97
C GLU A 173 -0.21 13.15 -15.46
N LEU A 174 0.72 12.41 -14.83
CA LEU A 174 1.13 12.67 -13.45
C LEU A 174 1.85 14.02 -13.33
N THR A 175 2.75 14.35 -14.27
CA THR A 175 3.44 15.63 -14.29
C THR A 175 2.47 16.81 -14.46
N LYS A 176 1.49 16.71 -15.36
CA LYS A 176 0.44 17.73 -15.52
C LYS A 176 -0.37 17.97 -14.23
N ARG A 177 -0.45 16.98 -13.38
CA ARG A 177 -1.16 17.05 -12.08
C ARG A 177 -0.25 17.48 -10.93
N ASN A 178 0.97 17.90 -11.22
CA ASN A 178 1.97 18.30 -10.23
C ASN A 178 2.25 17.20 -9.18
N VAL A 179 2.18 15.93 -9.59
CA VAL A 179 2.63 14.82 -8.75
C VAL A 179 4.16 14.83 -8.72
N PRO A 180 4.80 14.96 -7.55
CA PRO A 180 6.26 14.97 -7.46
C PRO A 180 6.82 13.64 -7.96
N MET A 181 7.84 13.70 -8.80
CA MET A 181 8.57 12.50 -9.20
C MET A 181 9.32 11.96 -7.99
N PRO A 182 9.25 10.64 -7.72
CA PRO A 182 9.90 10.04 -6.56
C PRO A 182 11.43 10.06 -6.63
N PHE A 183 11.98 10.41 -7.79
CA PHE A 183 13.42 10.48 -8.04
C PHE A 183 13.74 11.79 -8.78
N SER A 184 14.12 12.78 -8.06
CA SER A 184 14.75 13.99 -8.55
C SER A 184 16.13 14.16 -7.92
#